data_62471f57b58242fc5147e6e535a04d74
#
_entry.id   62471f57b58242fc5147e6e535a04d74
#
_cell.length_a   1.000
_cell.length_b   1.000
_cell.length_c   1.000
_cell.angle_alpha   90.00
_cell.angle_beta   90.00
_cell.angle_gamma   90.00
#
_symmetry.space_group_name_H-M   'P 1'
#
loop_
_entity.id
_entity.type
_entity.pdbx_description
1 polymer ?
#
loop_
_entity_poly.entity_id
_entity_poly.type
_entity_poly.pdbx_seq_one_letter_code
_entity_poly.pdbx_strand_id
1 'polypeptide(L)'
;MVLTKSRSDLNSEFSAPDFDLPGVDGQNYTLQSFAAAKVLVVIFMCNHCPYVLAVLARLNCLGAEFQAQGVQFVGINANDPKAYPADSFAEMQKLAIQFPYLHDETQAIAKSYQAVCTPDIFVFGPDRKLKYHGRIDDNWQDEKAVKKRELKKALQNILQGREVAAWRPSMGCSIKWKTKGS
;
A
#
# COMPACT_ATOMS: atom_id res chain seq x y z
N MET A 1 7.96 -5.97 -18.44
CA MET A 1 7.34 -5.33 -17.26
C MET A 1 6.31 -4.37 -17.79
N VAL A 2 5.04 -4.50 -17.41
CA VAL A 2 3.96 -3.64 -17.95
C VAL A 2 3.72 -2.51 -16.94
N LEU A 3 3.87 -1.28 -17.38
CA LEU A 3 3.52 -0.09 -16.61
C LEU A 3 2.00 -0.03 -16.46
N THR A 4 1.53 0.00 -15.21
CA THR A 4 0.11 0.00 -14.87
C THR A 4 -0.18 1.18 -13.94
N LYS A 5 -1.30 1.86 -14.18
CA LYS A 5 -1.81 2.87 -13.26
C LYS A 5 -2.84 2.25 -12.33
N SER A 6 -2.91 2.72 -11.09
CA SER A 6 -3.99 2.36 -10.18
C SER A 6 -5.35 2.82 -10.73
N ARG A 7 -6.42 2.22 -10.24
CA ARG A 7 -7.78 2.57 -10.64
C ARG A 7 -8.09 4.02 -10.24
N SER A 8 -8.90 4.69 -11.04
CA SER A 8 -9.33 6.08 -10.79
C SER A 8 -10.83 6.21 -10.51
N ASP A 9 -11.56 5.09 -10.51
CA ASP A 9 -13.02 5.02 -10.32
C ASP A 9 -13.42 4.72 -8.86
N LEU A 10 -12.47 4.48 -7.96
CA LEU A 10 -12.74 4.37 -6.53
C LEU A 10 -13.01 5.76 -5.94
N ASN A 11 -13.92 5.81 -4.98
CA ASN A 11 -14.36 7.05 -4.33
C ASN A 11 -14.48 6.88 -2.80
N SER A 12 -14.94 7.92 -2.12
CA SER A 12 -15.05 7.97 -0.66
C SER A 12 -16.06 6.98 -0.06
N GLU A 13 -16.93 6.36 -0.86
CA GLU A 13 -17.87 5.32 -0.40
C GLU A 13 -17.20 3.94 -0.28
N PHE A 14 -16.04 3.76 -0.92
CA PHE A 14 -15.29 2.52 -0.81
C PHE A 14 -14.81 2.31 0.63
N SER A 15 -15.21 1.20 1.23
CA SER A 15 -14.78 0.81 2.57
C SER A 15 -13.62 -0.17 2.48
N ALA A 16 -12.71 -0.13 3.46
CA ALA A 16 -11.61 -1.09 3.55
C ALA A 16 -12.19 -2.51 3.66
N PRO A 17 -11.93 -3.40 2.68
CA PRO A 17 -12.26 -4.80 2.81
C PRO A 17 -11.49 -5.43 3.97
N ASP A 18 -12.13 -6.36 4.67
CA ASP A 18 -11.48 -7.12 5.74
C ASP A 18 -10.41 -8.04 5.18
N PHE A 19 -9.43 -8.37 6.01
CA PHE A 19 -8.36 -9.31 5.70
C PHE A 19 -7.91 -10.05 6.95
N ASP A 20 -7.33 -11.22 6.74
CA ASP A 20 -6.67 -12.04 7.74
C ASP A 20 -5.44 -12.67 7.08
N LEU A 21 -4.26 -12.07 7.31
CA LEU A 21 -3.05 -12.37 6.56
C LEU A 21 -1.84 -12.57 7.48
N PRO A 22 -0.93 -13.51 7.15
CA PRO A 22 0.33 -13.68 7.86
C PRO A 22 1.30 -12.52 7.56
N GLY A 23 1.90 -11.98 8.62
CA GLY A 23 2.98 -11.02 8.56
C GLY A 23 4.35 -11.69 8.54
N VAL A 24 5.34 -11.02 7.96
CA VAL A 24 6.73 -11.50 7.89
C VAL A 24 7.40 -11.61 9.26
N ASP A 25 6.84 -10.98 10.28
CA ASP A 25 7.26 -11.03 11.69
C ASP A 25 6.70 -12.24 12.46
N GLY A 26 5.96 -13.12 11.76
CA GLY A 26 5.33 -14.31 12.33
C GLY A 26 4.01 -14.07 13.05
N GLN A 27 3.49 -12.84 13.02
CA GLN A 27 2.15 -12.53 13.55
C GLN A 27 1.11 -12.60 12.45
N ASN A 28 -0.15 -12.80 12.83
CA ASN A 28 -1.28 -12.71 11.93
C ASN A 28 -1.99 -11.36 12.12
N TYR A 29 -2.36 -10.72 11.04
CA TYR A 29 -2.97 -9.40 11.04
C TYR A 29 -4.33 -9.41 10.36
N THR A 30 -5.31 -8.81 11.02
CA THR A 30 -6.63 -8.56 10.47
C THR A 30 -6.86 -7.04 10.35
N LEU A 31 -7.90 -6.62 9.65
CA LEU A 31 -8.29 -5.20 9.65
C LEU A 31 -8.53 -4.70 11.09
N GLN A 32 -9.07 -5.56 11.97
CA GLN A 32 -9.30 -5.26 13.38
C GLN A 32 -8.00 -5.02 14.16
N SER A 33 -6.87 -5.60 13.78
CA SER A 33 -5.55 -5.34 14.38
C SER A 33 -5.17 -3.85 14.32
N PHE A 34 -5.76 -3.12 13.37
CA PHE A 34 -5.55 -1.68 13.17
C PHE A 34 -6.72 -0.81 13.66
N ALA A 35 -7.66 -1.37 14.46
CA ALA A 35 -8.86 -0.66 14.88
C ALA A 35 -8.57 0.66 15.62
N ALA A 36 -7.49 0.73 16.40
CA ALA A 36 -7.08 1.93 17.14
C ALA A 36 -6.49 3.03 16.25
N ALA A 37 -6.16 2.72 14.99
CA ALA A 37 -5.58 3.70 14.08
C ALA A 37 -6.62 4.75 13.66
N LYS A 38 -6.28 6.04 13.80
CA LYS A 38 -7.06 7.16 13.26
C LYS A 38 -7.07 7.16 11.74
N VAL A 39 -5.96 6.73 11.14
CA VAL A 39 -5.78 6.61 9.69
C VAL A 39 -5.04 5.33 9.41
N LEU A 40 -5.54 4.53 8.47
CA LEU A 40 -4.89 3.31 8.00
C LEU A 40 -4.42 3.49 6.56
N VAL A 41 -3.14 3.27 6.31
CA VAL A 41 -2.54 3.27 4.98
C VAL A 41 -2.26 1.83 4.57
N VAL A 42 -2.98 1.33 3.57
CA VAL A 42 -2.78 0.00 2.99
C VAL A 42 -2.04 0.16 1.67
N ILE A 43 -0.94 -0.56 1.50
CA ILE A 43 -0.07 -0.44 0.33
C ILE A 43 0.10 -1.82 -0.30
N PHE A 44 -0.46 -2.03 -1.49
CA PHE A 44 -0.09 -3.20 -2.27
C PHE A 44 1.29 -2.97 -2.86
N MET A 45 2.24 -3.82 -2.48
CA MET A 45 3.65 -3.67 -2.83
C MET A 45 4.31 -5.04 -2.98
N CYS A 46 5.50 -5.09 -3.54
CA CYS A 46 6.24 -6.33 -3.70
C CYS A 46 7.75 -6.08 -3.67
N ASN A 47 8.55 -7.15 -3.59
CA ASN A 47 9.98 -7.03 -3.30
C ASN A 47 10.81 -6.60 -4.51
N HIS A 48 10.43 -7.00 -5.73
CA HIS A 48 11.24 -6.81 -6.92
C HIS A 48 10.80 -5.63 -7.80
N CYS A 49 9.70 -4.94 -7.45
CA CYS A 49 9.19 -3.83 -8.24
C CYS A 49 10.11 -2.59 -8.10
N PRO A 50 10.73 -2.09 -9.18
CA PRO A 50 11.62 -0.93 -9.09
C PRO A 50 10.89 0.33 -8.62
N TYR A 51 9.60 0.46 -8.90
CA TYR A 51 8.78 1.58 -8.40
C TYR A 51 8.59 1.52 -6.88
N VAL A 52 8.43 0.31 -6.32
CA VAL A 52 8.36 0.10 -4.86
C VAL A 52 9.71 0.41 -4.22
N LEU A 53 10.78 -0.18 -4.75
CA LEU A 53 12.13 -0.04 -4.19
C LEU A 53 12.59 1.43 -4.20
N ALA A 54 12.26 2.17 -5.26
CA ALA A 54 12.61 3.59 -5.38
C ALA A 54 11.92 4.49 -4.34
N VAL A 55 10.74 4.10 -3.84
CA VAL A 55 9.98 4.90 -2.87
C VAL A 55 9.96 4.30 -1.45
N LEU A 56 10.55 3.12 -1.24
CA LEU A 56 10.47 2.39 0.03
C LEU A 56 11.02 3.20 1.21
N ALA A 57 12.17 3.84 1.04
CA ALA A 57 12.75 4.67 2.10
C ALA A 57 11.81 5.81 2.50
N ARG A 58 11.15 6.44 1.52
CA ARG A 58 10.16 7.51 1.75
C ARG A 58 8.90 6.99 2.44
N LEU A 59 8.43 5.77 2.11
CA LEU A 59 7.31 5.12 2.77
C LEU A 59 7.64 4.81 4.24
N ASN A 60 8.84 4.26 4.51
CA ASN A 60 9.31 4.02 5.87
C ASN A 60 9.39 5.32 6.67
N CYS A 61 9.96 6.38 6.11
CA CYS A 61 10.05 7.69 6.77
C CYS A 61 8.65 8.26 7.08
N LEU A 62 7.71 8.18 6.13
CA LEU A 62 6.34 8.64 6.37
C LEU A 62 5.64 7.81 7.45
N GLY A 63 5.80 6.47 7.43
CA GLY A 63 5.26 5.61 8.47
C GLY A 63 5.74 6.02 9.85
N ALA A 64 7.04 6.21 10.02
CA ALA A 64 7.64 6.65 11.29
C ALA A 64 7.19 8.07 11.69
N GLU A 65 7.16 9.02 10.75
CA GLU A 65 6.75 10.42 11.01
C GLU A 65 5.32 10.54 11.55
N PHE A 66 4.41 9.72 11.01
CA PHE A 66 2.99 9.84 11.34
C PHE A 66 2.50 8.85 12.40
N GLN A 67 3.31 7.87 12.80
CA GLN A 67 2.93 6.84 13.76
C GLN A 67 2.41 7.40 15.09
N ALA A 68 3.13 8.37 15.67
CA ALA A 68 2.75 9.01 16.93
C ALA A 68 1.44 9.84 16.81
N GLN A 69 1.02 10.16 15.60
CA GLN A 69 -0.22 10.88 15.31
C GLN A 69 -1.43 9.93 15.11
N GLY A 70 -1.20 8.61 15.22
CA GLY A 70 -2.23 7.59 15.08
C GLY A 70 -2.42 7.09 13.65
N VAL A 71 -1.44 7.29 12.77
CA VAL A 71 -1.44 6.69 11.43
C VAL A 71 -0.70 5.35 11.48
N GLN A 72 -1.32 4.30 10.95
CA GLN A 72 -0.69 2.99 10.80
C GLN A 72 -0.53 2.68 9.30
N PHE A 73 0.63 2.15 8.96
CA PHE A 73 0.95 1.65 7.63
C PHE A 73 0.93 0.13 7.64
N VAL A 74 0.48 -0.47 6.55
CA VAL A 74 0.57 -1.91 6.29
C VAL A 74 0.86 -2.15 4.82
N GLY A 75 1.87 -2.96 4.52
CA GLY A 75 2.19 -3.43 3.18
C GLY A 75 1.56 -4.80 2.94
N ILE A 76 1.08 -5.06 1.73
CA ILE A 76 0.52 -6.36 1.33
C ILE A 76 1.18 -6.77 0.00
N ASN A 77 1.80 -7.94 -0.01
CA ASN A 77 2.31 -8.58 -1.23
C ASN A 77 1.34 -9.66 -1.68
N ALA A 78 0.84 -9.50 -2.91
CA ALA A 78 -0.08 -10.44 -3.55
C ALA A 78 0.50 -11.04 -4.85
N ASN A 79 1.79 -10.86 -5.12
CA ASN A 79 2.40 -11.45 -6.31
C ASN A 79 2.53 -12.97 -6.20
N ASP A 80 2.37 -13.66 -7.33
CA ASP A 80 2.58 -15.10 -7.41
C ASP A 80 4.05 -15.47 -7.22
N PRO A 81 4.45 -16.08 -6.09
CA PRO A 81 5.84 -16.42 -5.82
C PRO A 81 6.36 -17.59 -6.68
N LYS A 82 5.49 -18.40 -7.29
CA LYS A 82 5.90 -19.48 -8.20
C LYS A 82 6.47 -18.90 -9.48
N ALA A 83 5.79 -17.89 -10.04
CA ALA A 83 6.23 -17.20 -11.24
C ALA A 83 7.31 -16.14 -10.96
N TYR A 84 7.31 -15.58 -9.73
CA TYR A 84 8.22 -14.51 -9.30
C TYR A 84 8.84 -14.84 -7.93
N PRO A 85 9.85 -15.73 -7.86
CA PRO A 85 10.44 -16.21 -6.60
C PRO A 85 10.98 -15.10 -5.70
N ALA A 86 11.39 -13.96 -6.27
CA ALA A 86 11.81 -12.77 -5.51
C ALA A 86 10.71 -12.17 -4.64
N ASP A 87 9.44 -12.54 -4.85
CA ASP A 87 8.29 -12.13 -4.04
C ASP A 87 7.81 -13.23 -3.09
N SER A 88 8.59 -14.30 -2.91
CA SER A 88 8.28 -15.33 -1.92
C SER A 88 8.28 -14.78 -0.50
N PHE A 89 7.56 -15.45 0.40
CA PHE A 89 7.50 -15.07 1.82
C PHE A 89 8.89 -14.97 2.45
N ALA A 90 9.80 -15.89 2.12
CA ALA A 90 11.18 -15.86 2.60
C ALA A 90 11.96 -14.63 2.10
N GLU A 91 11.70 -14.17 0.89
CA GLU A 91 12.31 -12.94 0.37
C GLU A 91 11.66 -11.68 0.96
N MET A 92 10.35 -11.72 1.27
CA MET A 92 9.69 -10.62 1.98
C MET A 92 10.33 -10.33 3.33
N GLN A 93 10.76 -11.35 4.07
CA GLN A 93 11.43 -11.21 5.37
C GLN A 93 12.77 -10.48 5.31
N LYS A 94 13.40 -10.41 4.14
CA LYS A 94 14.69 -9.74 3.93
C LYS A 94 14.56 -8.26 3.60
N LEU A 95 13.36 -7.81 3.23
CA LEU A 95 13.13 -6.43 2.84
C LEU A 95 13.03 -5.52 4.08
N ALA A 96 13.82 -4.44 4.11
CA ALA A 96 13.86 -3.51 5.23
C ALA A 96 12.62 -2.61 5.28
N ILE A 97 11.48 -3.16 5.71
CA ILE A 97 10.21 -2.46 5.91
C ILE A 97 10.02 -2.18 7.40
N GLN A 98 9.57 -0.97 7.76
CA GLN A 98 9.40 -0.52 9.16
C GLN A 98 7.93 -0.53 9.62
N PHE A 99 7.07 -1.21 8.90
CA PHE A 99 5.65 -1.40 9.23
C PHE A 99 5.24 -2.85 8.90
N PRO A 100 4.12 -3.38 9.39
CA PRO A 100 3.67 -4.73 9.09
C PRO A 100 3.65 -5.01 7.58
N TYR A 101 4.26 -6.12 7.16
CA TYR A 101 4.30 -6.55 5.77
C TYR A 101 3.68 -7.94 5.65
N LEU A 102 2.56 -8.04 4.94
CA LEU A 102 1.66 -9.18 4.93
C LEU A 102 1.68 -9.89 3.57
N HIS A 103 1.43 -11.19 3.59
CA HIS A 103 1.38 -12.01 2.39
C HIS A 103 -0.05 -12.43 2.04
N ASP A 104 -0.58 -11.92 0.95
CA ASP A 104 -1.85 -12.35 0.36
C ASP A 104 -1.59 -13.47 -0.67
N GLU A 105 -1.30 -14.68 -0.19
CA GLU A 105 -1.00 -15.82 -1.04
C GLU A 105 -2.14 -16.14 -2.01
N THR A 106 -3.38 -15.99 -1.58
CA THR A 106 -4.57 -16.29 -2.38
C THR A 106 -4.90 -15.23 -3.41
N GLN A 107 -4.34 -14.04 -3.26
CA GLN A 107 -4.66 -12.85 -4.05
C GLN A 107 -6.12 -12.36 -3.89
N ALA A 108 -6.82 -12.90 -2.90
CA ALA A 108 -8.22 -12.55 -2.66
C ALA A 108 -8.33 -11.12 -2.11
N ILE A 109 -7.39 -10.72 -1.25
CA ILE A 109 -7.40 -9.40 -0.66
C ILE A 109 -7.04 -8.33 -1.70
N ALA A 110 -6.03 -8.56 -2.53
CA ALA A 110 -5.72 -7.63 -3.62
C ALA A 110 -6.90 -7.44 -4.58
N LYS A 111 -7.65 -8.51 -4.87
CA LYS A 111 -8.87 -8.44 -5.69
C LYS A 111 -9.99 -7.67 -5.00
N SER A 112 -10.23 -7.88 -3.70
CA SER A 112 -11.27 -7.17 -2.94
C SER A 112 -10.99 -5.67 -2.82
N TYR A 113 -9.71 -5.29 -2.68
CA TYR A 113 -9.27 -3.89 -2.74
C TYR A 113 -9.25 -3.32 -4.15
N GLN A 114 -9.44 -4.16 -5.18
CA GLN A 114 -9.35 -3.78 -6.59
C GLN A 114 -7.96 -3.22 -6.95
N ALA A 115 -6.92 -3.64 -6.22
CA ALA A 115 -5.55 -3.26 -6.51
C ALA A 115 -5.06 -3.88 -7.82
N VAL A 116 -4.33 -3.12 -8.63
CA VAL A 116 -3.89 -3.57 -9.96
C VAL A 116 -2.39 -3.38 -10.22
N CYS A 117 -1.72 -2.57 -9.39
CA CYS A 117 -0.29 -2.27 -9.55
C CYS A 117 0.44 -2.26 -8.20
N THR A 118 1.76 -2.13 -8.25
CA THR A 118 2.63 -1.94 -7.09
C THR A 118 3.63 -0.80 -7.35
N PRO A 119 3.72 0.20 -6.44
CA PRO A 119 2.88 0.40 -5.27
C PRO A 119 1.47 0.88 -5.63
N ASP A 120 0.45 0.42 -4.88
CA ASP A 120 -0.91 0.94 -4.95
C ASP A 120 -1.34 1.33 -3.52
N ILE A 121 -1.62 2.62 -3.28
CA ILE A 121 -1.71 3.19 -1.94
C ILE A 121 -3.15 3.63 -1.66
N PHE A 122 -3.74 3.04 -0.63
CA PHE A 122 -5.07 3.33 -0.13
C PHE A 122 -4.97 3.93 1.27
N VAL A 123 -5.67 5.02 1.52
CA VAL A 123 -5.71 5.67 2.84
C VAL A 123 -7.15 5.74 3.32
N PHE A 124 -7.40 5.12 4.47
CA PHE A 124 -8.71 5.03 5.09
C PHE A 124 -8.76 5.89 6.37
N GLY A 125 -9.89 6.55 6.55
CA GLY A 125 -10.18 7.30 7.78
C GLY A 125 -10.55 6.39 8.97
N PRO A 126 -10.94 6.98 10.12
CA PRO A 126 -11.36 6.23 11.31
C PRO A 126 -12.61 5.38 11.04
N ASP A 127 -13.46 5.82 10.13
CA ASP A 127 -14.66 5.13 9.62
C ASP A 127 -14.35 4.00 8.63
N ARG A 128 -13.06 3.75 8.34
CA ARG A 128 -12.58 2.82 7.30
C ARG A 128 -13.13 3.12 5.91
N LYS A 129 -13.60 4.34 5.67
CA LYS A 129 -13.90 4.85 4.33
C LYS A 129 -12.65 5.39 3.66
N LEU A 130 -12.56 5.22 2.35
CA LEU A 130 -11.45 5.69 1.54
C LEU A 130 -11.40 7.22 1.55
N LYS A 131 -10.24 7.78 1.92
CA LYS A 131 -10.00 9.22 1.96
C LYS A 131 -8.95 9.66 0.94
N TYR A 132 -8.13 8.72 0.47
CA TYR A 132 -7.15 8.95 -0.60
C TYR A 132 -6.77 7.62 -1.26
N HIS A 133 -6.68 7.64 -2.59
CA HIS A 133 -6.14 6.54 -3.38
C HIS A 133 -5.20 7.14 -4.44
N GLY A 134 -3.92 6.85 -4.34
CA GLY A 134 -2.98 7.48 -5.27
C GLY A 134 -1.51 7.27 -4.93
N ARG A 135 -0.67 8.08 -5.59
CA ARG A 135 0.79 7.98 -5.51
C ARG A 135 1.37 8.63 -4.26
N ILE A 136 2.61 8.26 -3.92
CA ILE A 136 3.32 8.85 -2.78
C ILE A 136 3.65 10.34 -3.03
N ASP A 137 4.16 10.65 -4.24
CA ASP A 137 4.58 11.97 -4.68
C ASP A 137 4.63 12.07 -6.22
N ASP A 138 5.04 13.20 -6.75
CA ASP A 138 5.07 13.47 -8.19
C ASP A 138 6.36 12.99 -8.91
N ASN A 139 7.32 12.40 -8.17
CA ASN A 139 8.53 11.85 -8.77
C ASN A 139 9.01 10.59 -8.05
N TRP A 140 8.64 9.42 -8.57
CA TRP A 140 9.06 8.15 -7.99
C TRP A 140 10.56 7.88 -8.15
N GLN A 141 11.21 8.40 -9.20
CA GLN A 141 12.62 8.10 -9.56
C GLN A 141 13.62 8.89 -8.72
N ASP A 142 13.37 10.18 -8.52
CA ASP A 142 14.32 11.08 -7.85
C ASP A 142 13.60 11.87 -6.75
N GLU A 143 13.93 11.55 -5.50
CA GLU A 143 13.35 12.24 -4.34
C GLU A 143 13.71 13.72 -4.30
N LYS A 144 14.88 14.10 -4.82
CA LYS A 144 15.33 15.52 -4.84
C LYS A 144 14.53 16.35 -5.84
N ALA A 145 13.96 15.71 -6.85
CA ALA A 145 13.11 16.36 -7.85
C ALA A 145 11.62 16.39 -7.46
N VAL A 146 11.24 15.82 -6.29
CA VAL A 146 9.86 15.85 -5.78
C VAL A 146 9.45 17.28 -5.46
N LYS A 147 8.36 17.73 -6.12
CA LYS A 147 7.73 19.04 -5.90
C LYS A 147 6.43 18.94 -5.13
N LYS A 148 5.74 17.81 -5.24
CA LYS A 148 4.44 17.56 -4.57
C LYS A 148 4.50 16.23 -3.81
N ARG A 149 4.31 16.29 -2.50
CA ARG A 149 4.26 15.14 -1.60
C ARG A 149 2.79 14.80 -1.30
N GLU A 150 2.10 14.21 -2.29
CA GLU A 150 0.65 14.02 -2.27
C GLU A 150 0.20 13.17 -1.08
N LEU A 151 0.84 12.02 -0.81
CA LEU A 151 0.48 11.17 0.33
C LEU A 151 0.68 11.90 1.66
N LYS A 152 1.81 12.58 1.86
CA LYS A 152 2.06 13.37 3.07
C LYS A 152 0.98 14.43 3.28
N LYS A 153 0.64 15.16 2.22
CA LYS A 153 -0.41 16.19 2.28
C LYS A 153 -1.78 15.59 2.56
N ALA A 154 -2.08 14.44 1.97
CA ALA A 154 -3.33 13.72 2.23
C ALA A 154 -3.43 13.32 3.71
N LEU A 155 -2.39 12.71 4.29
CA LEU A 155 -2.35 12.34 5.71
C LEU A 155 -2.57 13.54 6.62
N GLN A 156 -1.90 14.67 6.35
CA GLN A 156 -2.06 15.92 7.12
C GLN A 156 -3.51 16.43 7.05
N ASN A 157 -4.12 16.43 5.86
CA ASN A 157 -5.50 16.87 5.69
C ASN A 157 -6.48 15.96 6.45
N ILE A 158 -6.35 14.63 6.29
CA ILE A 158 -7.24 13.66 6.94
C ILE A 158 -7.17 13.77 8.47
N LEU A 159 -5.96 13.88 9.05
CA LEU A 159 -5.76 14.06 10.48
C LEU A 159 -6.37 15.35 11.02
N GLN A 160 -6.52 16.36 10.17
CA GLN A 160 -7.15 17.65 10.50
C GLN A 160 -8.64 17.71 10.13
N GLY A 161 -9.25 16.57 9.75
CA GLY A 161 -10.66 16.49 9.34
C GLY A 161 -10.97 17.18 8.01
N ARG A 162 -9.96 17.46 7.18
CA ARG A 162 -10.12 18.09 5.87
C ARG A 162 -10.17 17.06 4.75
N GLU A 163 -10.96 17.36 3.73
CA GLU A 163 -11.02 16.55 2.52
C GLU A 163 -9.73 16.62 1.70
N VAL A 164 -9.47 15.54 0.97
CA VAL A 164 -8.40 15.46 -0.02
C VAL A 164 -9.00 15.66 -1.41
N ALA A 165 -8.92 16.88 -1.93
CA ALA A 165 -9.66 17.32 -3.11
C ALA A 165 -9.28 16.63 -4.44
N ALA A 166 -8.06 16.10 -4.57
CA ALA A 166 -7.61 15.49 -5.83
C ALA A 166 -6.70 14.30 -5.59
N TRP A 167 -7.05 13.16 -6.16
CA TRP A 167 -6.25 11.95 -6.14
C TRP A 167 -5.52 11.80 -7.47
N ARG A 168 -4.25 11.45 -7.41
CA ARG A 168 -3.43 11.17 -8.58
C ARG A 168 -3.07 9.69 -8.56
N PRO A 169 -3.46 8.90 -9.59
CA PRO A 169 -3.21 7.47 -9.61
C PRO A 169 -1.74 7.12 -9.34
N SER A 170 -1.52 6.08 -8.56
CA SER A 170 -0.23 5.42 -8.48
C SER A 170 0.16 4.88 -9.85
N MET A 171 1.45 4.70 -10.05
CA MET A 171 2.00 4.14 -11.28
C MET A 171 3.09 3.15 -10.90
N GLY A 172 3.04 1.96 -11.47
CA GLY A 172 4.00 0.91 -11.13
C GLY A 172 3.87 -0.35 -11.98
N CYS A 173 4.41 -1.44 -11.49
CA CYS A 173 4.28 -2.74 -12.13
C CYS A 173 2.88 -3.32 -11.87
N SER A 174 2.31 -4.02 -12.84
CA SER A 174 1.09 -4.80 -12.60
C SER A 174 1.31 -5.86 -11.52
N ILE A 175 0.30 -6.12 -10.69
CA ILE A 175 0.29 -7.29 -9.79
C ILE A 175 0.44 -8.56 -10.65
N LYS A 176 1.23 -9.51 -10.14
CA LYS A 176 1.51 -10.78 -10.82
C LYS A 176 0.50 -11.82 -10.38
N TRP A 177 -0.61 -11.87 -11.11
CA TRP A 177 -1.70 -12.78 -10.81
C TRP A 177 -1.32 -14.23 -11.11
N LYS A 178 -1.79 -15.15 -10.24
CA LYS A 178 -1.73 -16.60 -10.50
C LYS A 178 -2.50 -16.90 -11.79
N THR A 179 -1.93 -17.72 -12.65
CA THR A 179 -2.61 -18.23 -13.84
C THR A 179 -3.52 -19.40 -13.45
N LYS A 180 -4.65 -19.57 -14.16
CA LYS A 180 -5.52 -20.75 -13.94
C LYS A 180 -4.69 -22.00 -14.21
N GLY A 181 -4.40 -22.79 -13.16
CA GLY A 181 -3.64 -24.05 -13.25
C GLY A 181 -2.24 -24.02 -12.62
N SER A 182 -1.84 -22.94 -11.94
CA SER A 182 -0.59 -22.90 -11.14
C SER A 182 -0.83 -23.30 -9.69
#